data_7d50c81e396659559eede4c75a410790
#
_entry.id   7d50c81e396659559eede4c75a410790
#
_cell.length_a   1.000
_cell.length_b   1.000
_cell.length_c   1.000
_cell.angle_alpha   90.00
_cell.angle_beta   90.00
_cell.angle_gamma   90.00
#
_symmetry.space_group_name_H-M   'P 1'
#
loop_
_entity.id
_entity.type
_entity.pdbx_description
1 polymer ?
#
loop_
_entity_poly.entity_id
_entity_poly.type
_entity_poly.pdbx_seq_one_letter_code
_entity_poly.pdbx_strand_id
1 'polypeptide(L)'
;MSALKLQSLWSVTAPPGPLCSPLTGAQRAQAAVIGAGYTGLSAALHLAEAGREVVVVEAAEIGERASGLNGGQVIPGVKPDPDTLERLLGPYTGGRLVATTGAGPDLVFELIARHGIECEAKRAGWLQPATSEAALEQLARRVVQWLRRGAAVSLLSRSEVLQLTGSAIYCGGLLDRRGGTVQPLAYLRGLAQAVLRTGGRIHTHSPALRLARRTGAWSIDTPQGSVSAPVVIIATDAYTDSISEELRRTMVPVPSFQVATAPIPAELRSTILPEGQAASDTWHLLRYFRLDAGGRLVLGSRGTFSQSPQLRDVQYHYHAVHEIYPQLKGIPFEYHWGGLVAMTQDQLPHLHEPAPGLLAGLGYNGRGVAMATVMGRLLARRALGAQVAELGFPVSPVVPVPFHALSGIGARATIQYLRFVDGLARVGGRLRAHVPFRA
;
A
#
# COMPACT_ATOMS: atom_id res chain seq x y z
N MET A 1 -13.53 13.88 27.23
CA MET A 1 -12.61 13.64 26.08
C MET A 1 -12.28 12.15 26.07
N SER A 2 -12.64 11.44 24.99
CA SER A 2 -12.26 10.03 24.84
C SER A 2 -10.73 9.96 24.77
N ALA A 3 -10.11 9.04 25.53
CA ALA A 3 -8.66 8.86 25.50
C ALA A 3 -8.24 8.33 24.13
N LEU A 4 -7.18 8.87 23.53
CA LEU A 4 -6.59 8.41 22.28
C LEU A 4 -6.13 6.95 22.43
N LYS A 5 -6.64 6.07 21.57
CA LYS A 5 -6.30 4.65 21.58
C LYS A 5 -5.13 4.37 20.63
N LEU A 6 -4.05 3.77 21.15
CA LEU A 6 -2.88 3.34 20.37
C LEU A 6 -3.14 1.98 19.72
N GLN A 7 -4.19 1.89 18.92
CA GLN A 7 -4.59 0.71 18.16
C GLN A 7 -5.14 1.14 16.81
N SER A 8 -5.17 0.22 15.86
CA SER A 8 -5.74 0.48 14.53
C SER A 8 -7.27 0.60 14.61
N LEU A 9 -7.83 1.62 13.97
CA LEU A 9 -9.26 1.72 13.70
C LEU A 9 -9.76 0.45 13.00
N TRP A 10 -8.94 -0.11 12.11
CA TRP A 10 -9.29 -1.26 11.30
C TRP A 10 -9.51 -2.53 12.12
N SER A 11 -8.77 -2.70 13.23
CA SER A 11 -8.96 -3.86 14.13
C SER A 11 -10.30 -3.82 14.87
N VAL A 12 -10.89 -2.64 15.01
CA VAL A 12 -12.17 -2.42 15.70
C VAL A 12 -13.36 -2.50 14.75
N THR A 13 -13.16 -2.14 13.47
CA THR A 13 -14.23 -2.03 12.49
C THR A 13 -14.30 -3.19 11.49
N ALA A 14 -13.21 -3.97 11.33
CA ALA A 14 -13.22 -5.12 10.45
C ALA A 14 -14.03 -6.29 11.04
N PRO A 15 -14.72 -7.07 10.20
CA PRO A 15 -15.29 -8.36 10.62
C PRO A 15 -14.21 -9.29 11.18
N PRO A 16 -14.56 -10.28 12.03
CA PRO A 16 -13.62 -11.30 12.48
C PRO A 16 -12.92 -12.00 11.31
N GLY A 17 -11.62 -12.27 11.46
CA GLY A 17 -10.86 -13.06 10.50
C GLY A 17 -11.13 -14.57 10.63
N PRO A 18 -10.69 -15.37 9.66
CA PRO A 18 -10.73 -16.82 9.80
C PRO A 18 -9.81 -17.28 10.93
N LEU A 19 -10.24 -18.28 11.66
CA LEU A 19 -9.39 -18.94 12.67
C LEU A 19 -8.41 -19.86 11.94
N CYS A 20 -7.12 -19.63 12.15
CA CYS A 20 -6.04 -20.45 11.59
C CYS A 20 -5.14 -20.95 12.71
N SER A 21 -4.88 -22.25 12.73
CA SER A 21 -4.01 -22.86 13.74
C SER A 21 -2.53 -22.77 13.34
N PRO A 22 -1.60 -22.77 14.31
CA PRO A 22 -0.19 -22.90 14.01
C PRO A 22 0.13 -24.17 13.21
N LEU A 23 1.19 -24.11 12.41
CA LEU A 23 1.69 -25.25 11.67
C LEU A 23 2.32 -26.26 12.64
N THR A 24 1.82 -27.48 12.66
CA THR A 24 2.37 -28.59 13.43
C THR A 24 2.81 -29.72 12.52
N GLY A 25 3.94 -30.37 12.87
CA GLY A 25 4.47 -31.50 12.13
C GLY A 25 5.00 -31.12 10.74
N ALA A 26 5.27 -32.14 9.93
CA ALA A 26 5.77 -31.95 8.56
C ALA A 26 4.64 -32.01 7.54
N GLN A 27 4.52 -30.98 6.71
CA GLN A 27 3.54 -30.92 5.62
C GLN A 27 4.24 -30.86 4.26
N ARG A 28 3.53 -31.31 3.23
CA ARG A 28 3.91 -31.13 1.83
C ARG A 28 2.85 -30.32 1.10
N ALA A 29 3.30 -29.56 0.10
CA ALA A 29 2.44 -28.81 -0.78
C ALA A 29 3.10 -28.67 -2.19
N GLN A 30 2.33 -28.27 -3.18
CA GLN A 30 2.87 -27.93 -4.51
C GLN A 30 3.46 -26.51 -4.53
N ALA A 31 2.96 -25.63 -3.64
CA ALA A 31 3.53 -24.32 -3.42
C ALA A 31 3.42 -23.95 -1.93
N ALA A 32 4.41 -23.23 -1.42
CA ALA A 32 4.36 -22.65 -0.08
C ALA A 32 4.57 -21.13 -0.16
N VAL A 33 3.87 -20.39 0.70
CA VAL A 33 3.92 -18.92 0.73
C VAL A 33 4.32 -18.48 2.13
N ILE A 34 5.32 -17.59 2.23
CA ILE A 34 5.76 -16.98 3.49
C ILE A 34 5.16 -15.57 3.58
N GLY A 35 4.23 -15.39 4.52
CA GLY A 35 3.50 -14.14 4.78
C GLY A 35 2.08 -14.15 4.24
N ALA A 36 1.11 -13.88 5.12
CA ALA A 36 -0.33 -13.75 4.82
C ALA A 36 -0.75 -12.28 4.63
N GLY A 37 0.11 -11.47 4.00
CA GLY A 37 -0.24 -10.14 3.49
C GLY A 37 -0.97 -10.20 2.14
N TYR A 38 -1.30 -9.05 1.55
CA TYR A 38 -1.98 -8.99 0.24
C TYR A 38 -1.24 -9.79 -0.84
N THR A 39 0.08 -9.69 -0.92
CA THR A 39 0.89 -10.43 -1.91
C THR A 39 0.73 -11.94 -1.72
N GLY A 40 0.93 -12.40 -0.49
CA GLY A 40 0.89 -13.83 -0.19
C GLY A 40 -0.50 -14.43 -0.36
N LEU A 41 -1.53 -13.76 0.15
CA LEU A 41 -2.92 -14.26 0.01
C LEU A 41 -3.41 -14.19 -1.44
N SER A 42 -3.05 -13.14 -2.18
CA SER A 42 -3.36 -13.08 -3.61
C SER A 42 -2.64 -14.19 -4.39
N ALA A 43 -1.36 -14.47 -4.09
CA ALA A 43 -0.64 -15.57 -4.71
C ALA A 43 -1.25 -16.93 -4.36
N ALA A 44 -1.53 -17.16 -3.08
CA ALA A 44 -2.15 -18.40 -2.61
C ALA A 44 -3.53 -18.63 -3.24
N LEU A 45 -4.35 -17.57 -3.33
CA LEU A 45 -5.68 -17.66 -3.95
C LEU A 45 -5.60 -18.07 -5.42
N HIS A 46 -4.77 -17.39 -6.22
CA HIS A 46 -4.63 -17.72 -7.65
C HIS A 46 -4.00 -19.11 -7.89
N LEU A 47 -3.12 -19.58 -7.00
CA LEU A 47 -2.59 -20.95 -7.05
C LEU A 47 -3.68 -21.97 -6.71
N ALA A 48 -4.47 -21.73 -5.65
CA ALA A 48 -5.56 -22.62 -5.26
C ALA A 48 -6.68 -22.66 -6.33
N GLU A 49 -7.05 -21.51 -6.92
CA GLU A 49 -7.98 -21.45 -8.06
C GLU A 49 -7.47 -22.24 -9.28
N ALA A 50 -6.15 -22.33 -9.47
CA ALA A 50 -5.53 -23.17 -10.50
C ALA A 50 -5.38 -24.66 -10.08
N GLY A 51 -6.02 -25.07 -8.98
CA GLY A 51 -6.02 -26.45 -8.49
C GLY A 51 -4.70 -26.90 -7.85
N ARG A 52 -3.86 -25.94 -7.38
CA ARG A 52 -2.61 -26.27 -6.69
C ARG A 52 -2.80 -26.38 -5.19
N GLU A 53 -2.21 -27.40 -4.58
CA GLU A 53 -2.09 -27.47 -3.14
C GLU A 53 -1.13 -26.38 -2.63
N VAL A 54 -1.66 -25.42 -1.88
CA VAL A 54 -0.89 -24.30 -1.35
C VAL A 54 -0.99 -24.22 0.17
N VAL A 55 0.15 -23.94 0.81
CA VAL A 55 0.27 -23.68 2.25
C VAL A 55 0.86 -22.29 2.45
N VAL A 56 0.19 -21.48 3.27
CA VAL A 56 0.67 -20.16 3.70
C VAL A 56 1.11 -20.26 5.14
N VAL A 57 2.30 -19.77 5.47
CA VAL A 57 2.77 -19.59 6.85
C VAL A 57 2.86 -18.10 7.16
N GLU A 58 2.28 -17.70 8.30
CA GLU A 58 2.24 -16.33 8.79
C GLU A 58 2.82 -16.27 10.20
N ALA A 59 3.67 -15.30 10.45
CA ALA A 59 4.39 -15.17 11.72
C ALA A 59 3.47 -14.77 12.89
N ALA A 60 2.44 -13.99 12.61
CA ALA A 60 1.52 -13.42 13.59
C ALA A 60 0.06 -13.73 13.21
N GLU A 61 -0.88 -12.92 13.68
CA GLU A 61 -2.26 -12.93 13.21
C GLU A 61 -2.37 -12.25 11.84
N ILE A 62 -3.38 -12.67 11.06
CA ILE A 62 -3.66 -12.06 9.75
C ILE A 62 -4.02 -10.58 9.92
N GLY A 63 -3.14 -9.71 9.42
CA GLY A 63 -3.37 -8.26 9.42
C GLY A 63 -2.66 -7.47 10.50
N GLU A 64 -1.83 -8.07 11.33
CA GLU A 64 -1.03 -7.35 12.33
C GLU A 64 0.08 -6.47 11.71
N ARG A 65 0.37 -6.66 10.42
CA ARG A 65 1.42 -5.93 9.70
C ARG A 65 0.82 -5.01 8.62
N ALA A 66 1.67 -4.47 7.73
CA ALA A 66 1.34 -3.41 6.77
C ALA A 66 0.00 -3.61 6.03
N SER A 67 -0.35 -4.84 5.64
CA SER A 67 -1.58 -5.11 4.89
C SER A 67 -2.85 -4.85 5.70
N GLY A 68 -2.83 -5.04 7.01
CA GLY A 68 -3.97 -4.72 7.89
C GLY A 68 -3.93 -3.31 8.48
N LEU A 69 -2.82 -2.57 8.30
CA LEU A 69 -2.58 -1.28 8.95
C LEU A 69 -2.56 -0.09 7.99
N ASN A 70 -2.63 -0.31 6.68
CA ASN A 70 -2.52 0.77 5.67
C ASN A 70 -3.77 1.66 5.59
N GLY A 71 -3.72 2.72 4.78
CA GLY A 71 -4.83 3.68 4.64
C GLY A 71 -6.02 3.21 3.80
N GLY A 72 -6.01 2.00 3.28
CA GLY A 72 -7.10 1.43 2.47
C GLY A 72 -7.33 2.14 1.14
N GLN A 73 -6.32 2.80 0.58
CA GLN A 73 -6.42 3.46 -0.72
C GLN A 73 -6.02 2.50 -1.85
N VAL A 74 -6.91 2.29 -2.79
CA VAL A 74 -6.67 1.50 -4.01
C VAL A 74 -6.18 2.45 -5.10
N ILE A 75 -4.85 2.53 -5.28
CA ILE A 75 -4.20 3.52 -6.15
C ILE A 75 -3.71 2.84 -7.42
N PRO A 76 -4.07 3.36 -8.63
CA PRO A 76 -3.59 2.82 -9.90
C PRO A 76 -2.11 3.14 -10.15
N GLY A 77 -1.42 2.23 -10.82
CA GLY A 77 -0.04 2.40 -11.29
C GLY A 77 1.01 2.36 -10.20
N VAL A 78 2.22 2.72 -10.57
CA VAL A 78 3.40 2.86 -9.70
C VAL A 78 3.80 4.34 -9.56
N LYS A 79 4.82 4.65 -8.76
CA LYS A 79 5.24 6.03 -8.51
C LYS A 79 5.75 6.77 -9.75
N PRO A 80 6.67 6.21 -10.55
CA PRO A 80 7.12 6.86 -11.78
C PRO A 80 5.98 7.00 -12.79
N ASP A 81 6.03 8.08 -13.56
CA ASP A 81 5.06 8.36 -14.61
C ASP A 81 5.21 7.39 -15.80
N PRO A 82 4.14 7.12 -16.57
CA PRO A 82 4.15 6.16 -17.66
C PRO A 82 5.29 6.35 -18.68
N ASP A 83 5.51 7.57 -19.17
CA ASP A 83 6.57 7.85 -20.14
C ASP A 83 7.97 7.65 -19.55
N THR A 84 8.13 7.83 -18.24
CA THR A 84 9.37 7.51 -17.53
C THR A 84 9.64 6.02 -17.50
N LEU A 85 8.61 5.20 -17.27
CA LEU A 85 8.73 3.75 -17.29
C LEU A 85 9.11 3.22 -18.66
N GLU A 86 8.50 3.73 -19.72
CA GLU A 86 8.82 3.35 -21.10
C GLU A 86 10.24 3.78 -21.50
N ARG A 87 10.69 4.94 -21.03
CA ARG A 87 12.07 5.40 -21.26
C ARG A 87 13.10 4.54 -20.53
N LEU A 88 12.82 4.13 -19.29
CA LEU A 88 13.74 3.33 -18.47
C LEU A 88 13.82 1.86 -18.91
N LEU A 89 12.69 1.26 -19.30
CA LEU A 89 12.56 -0.17 -19.56
C LEU A 89 12.37 -0.51 -21.04
N GLY A 90 12.34 0.50 -21.90
CA GLY A 90 11.97 0.37 -23.30
C GLY A 90 10.45 0.36 -23.51
N PRO A 91 9.98 0.70 -24.72
CA PRO A 91 8.54 0.89 -25.00
C PRO A 91 7.73 -0.37 -24.78
N TYR A 92 8.27 -1.55 -25.11
CA TYR A 92 7.57 -2.82 -24.94
C TYR A 92 7.42 -3.20 -23.47
N THR A 93 8.52 -3.31 -22.72
CA THR A 93 8.49 -3.72 -21.31
C THR A 93 7.84 -2.66 -20.44
N GLY A 94 8.19 -1.38 -20.64
CA GLY A 94 7.62 -0.26 -19.90
C GLY A 94 6.13 -0.10 -20.15
N GLY A 95 5.68 -0.19 -21.42
CA GLY A 95 4.26 -0.12 -21.75
C GLY A 95 3.43 -1.24 -21.12
N ARG A 96 3.94 -2.47 -21.10
CA ARG A 96 3.28 -3.60 -20.42
C ARG A 96 3.25 -3.41 -18.90
N LEU A 97 4.33 -2.92 -18.31
CA LEU A 97 4.37 -2.57 -16.88
C LEU A 97 3.30 -1.51 -16.55
N VAL A 98 3.20 -0.45 -17.35
CA VAL A 98 2.20 0.61 -17.18
C VAL A 98 0.79 0.02 -17.26
N ALA A 99 0.50 -0.82 -18.25
CA ALA A 99 -0.80 -1.47 -18.41
C ALA A 99 -1.12 -2.38 -17.21
N THR A 100 -0.20 -3.28 -16.84
CA THR A 100 -0.38 -4.21 -15.72
C THR A 100 -0.62 -3.49 -14.39
N THR A 101 0.16 -2.45 -14.11
CA THR A 101 0.04 -1.71 -12.85
C THR A 101 -1.13 -0.74 -12.84
N GLY A 102 -1.44 -0.15 -13.99
CA GLY A 102 -2.59 0.73 -14.18
C GLY A 102 -3.93 0.03 -13.99
N ALA A 103 -4.01 -1.26 -14.34
CA ALA A 103 -5.17 -2.13 -14.12
C ALA A 103 -5.22 -2.75 -12.72
N GLY A 104 -4.27 -2.40 -11.83
CA GLY A 104 -4.23 -2.96 -10.48
C GLY A 104 -5.52 -2.82 -9.67
N PRO A 105 -6.19 -1.66 -9.68
CA PRO A 105 -7.49 -1.51 -9.02
C PRO A 105 -8.57 -2.45 -9.55
N ASP A 106 -8.59 -2.73 -10.85
CA ASP A 106 -9.58 -3.64 -11.45
C ASP A 106 -9.47 -5.02 -10.81
N LEU A 107 -8.26 -5.54 -10.61
CA LEU A 107 -8.05 -6.82 -9.95
C LEU A 107 -8.56 -6.80 -8.49
N VAL A 108 -8.32 -5.72 -7.75
CA VAL A 108 -8.80 -5.61 -6.37
C VAL A 108 -10.33 -5.70 -6.32
N PHE A 109 -11.02 -4.88 -7.12
CA PHE A 109 -12.48 -4.85 -7.14
C PHE A 109 -13.08 -6.12 -7.76
N GLU A 110 -12.41 -6.75 -8.71
CA GLU A 110 -12.78 -8.04 -9.28
C GLU A 110 -12.74 -9.15 -8.21
N LEU A 111 -11.65 -9.25 -7.43
CA LEU A 111 -11.54 -10.23 -6.35
C LEU A 111 -12.60 -9.99 -5.26
N ILE A 112 -12.87 -8.73 -4.92
CA ILE A 112 -13.92 -8.37 -3.98
C ILE A 112 -15.27 -8.88 -4.46
N ALA A 113 -15.63 -8.62 -5.71
CA ALA A 113 -16.90 -9.04 -6.28
C ALA A 113 -16.98 -10.57 -6.43
N ARG A 114 -15.94 -11.22 -6.98
CA ARG A 114 -15.88 -12.66 -7.23
C ARG A 114 -16.00 -13.49 -5.96
N HIS A 115 -15.36 -13.05 -4.87
CA HIS A 115 -15.33 -13.79 -3.61
C HIS A 115 -16.31 -13.27 -2.56
N GLY A 116 -17.14 -12.27 -2.88
CA GLY A 116 -18.10 -11.68 -1.96
C GLY A 116 -17.44 -11.08 -0.72
N ILE A 117 -16.33 -10.32 -0.90
CA ILE A 117 -15.57 -9.78 0.22
C ILE A 117 -16.25 -8.51 0.76
N GLU A 118 -16.75 -8.58 1.97
CA GLU A 118 -17.33 -7.42 2.67
C GLU A 118 -16.24 -6.55 3.30
N CYS A 119 -15.82 -5.49 2.58
CA CYS A 119 -14.71 -4.62 2.99
C CYS A 119 -14.96 -3.14 2.73
N GLU A 120 -16.22 -2.69 2.78
CA GLU A 120 -16.61 -1.28 2.59
C GLU A 120 -16.02 -0.69 1.30
N ALA A 121 -15.91 -1.50 0.25
CA ALA A 121 -15.27 -1.11 -1.01
C ALA A 121 -16.07 -0.01 -1.71
N LYS A 122 -15.36 1.08 -2.08
CA LYS A 122 -15.92 2.17 -2.90
C LYS A 122 -14.98 2.49 -4.05
N ARG A 123 -15.48 2.40 -5.27
CA ARG A 123 -14.73 2.78 -6.49
C ARG A 123 -15.09 4.20 -6.92
N ALA A 124 -14.84 5.16 -6.02
CA ALA A 124 -15.15 6.57 -6.21
C ALA A 124 -14.00 7.39 -6.83
N GLY A 125 -12.87 6.75 -7.09
CA GLY A 125 -11.66 7.37 -7.61
C GLY A 125 -10.60 7.67 -6.55
N TRP A 126 -9.43 8.03 -7.05
CA TRP A 126 -8.30 8.53 -6.27
C TRP A 126 -7.96 9.95 -6.70
N LEU A 127 -7.98 10.86 -5.74
CA LEU A 127 -7.63 12.28 -5.92
C LEU A 127 -6.16 12.51 -5.59
N GLN A 128 -5.49 13.31 -6.41
CA GLN A 128 -4.18 13.86 -6.09
C GLN A 128 -4.26 15.39 -6.10
N PRO A 129 -4.67 16.02 -4.97
CA PRO A 129 -4.77 17.47 -4.88
C PRO A 129 -3.40 18.13 -4.91
N ALA A 130 -3.23 19.18 -5.72
CA ALA A 130 -2.00 19.92 -5.90
C ALA A 130 -1.86 21.03 -4.84
N THR A 131 -0.69 21.07 -4.19
CA THR A 131 -0.37 22.05 -3.14
C THR A 131 0.34 23.29 -3.67
N SER A 132 0.69 23.30 -4.98
CA SER A 132 1.33 24.42 -5.66
C SER A 132 1.06 24.35 -7.18
N GLU A 133 1.21 25.48 -7.87
CA GLU A 133 1.10 25.54 -9.34
C GLU A 133 2.12 24.62 -10.03
N ALA A 134 3.35 24.56 -9.54
CA ALA A 134 4.37 23.66 -10.08
C ALA A 134 3.97 22.19 -9.95
N ALA A 135 3.33 21.80 -8.84
CA ALA A 135 2.79 20.46 -8.66
C ALA A 135 1.61 20.21 -9.61
N LEU A 136 0.73 21.21 -9.82
CA LEU A 136 -0.39 21.11 -10.75
C LEU A 136 0.08 20.90 -12.20
N GLU A 137 1.13 21.61 -12.64
CA GLU A 137 1.76 21.39 -13.94
C GLU A 137 2.32 19.97 -14.10
N GLN A 138 2.93 19.40 -13.04
CA GLN A 138 3.38 18.00 -13.07
C GLN A 138 2.21 17.04 -13.21
N LEU A 139 1.11 17.28 -12.48
CA LEU A 139 -0.11 16.50 -12.61
C LEU A 139 -0.73 16.62 -14.00
N ALA A 140 -0.72 17.81 -14.60
CA ALA A 140 -1.21 18.01 -15.97
C ALA A 140 -0.44 17.16 -16.99
N ARG A 141 0.89 17.12 -16.89
CA ARG A 141 1.73 16.24 -17.73
C ARG A 141 1.41 14.76 -17.49
N ARG A 142 1.19 14.34 -16.25
CA ARG A 142 0.80 12.97 -15.90
C ARG A 142 -0.57 12.60 -16.47
N VAL A 143 -1.55 13.51 -16.40
CA VAL A 143 -2.89 13.33 -16.99
C VAL A 143 -2.79 13.06 -18.49
N VAL A 144 -2.03 13.87 -19.24
CA VAL A 144 -1.83 13.67 -20.68
C VAL A 144 -1.24 12.28 -20.99
N GLN A 145 -0.26 11.83 -20.22
CA GLN A 145 0.34 10.51 -20.41
C GLN A 145 -0.65 9.35 -20.18
N TRP A 146 -1.48 9.46 -19.14
CA TRP A 146 -2.50 8.45 -18.86
C TRP A 146 -3.66 8.48 -19.86
N LEU A 147 -4.11 9.68 -20.30
CA LEU A 147 -5.15 9.83 -21.34
C LEU A 147 -4.74 9.17 -22.66
N ARG A 148 -3.47 9.33 -23.08
CA ARG A 148 -2.94 8.67 -24.30
C ARG A 148 -3.01 7.14 -24.22
N ARG A 149 -3.09 6.59 -23.01
CA ARG A 149 -3.20 5.15 -22.73
C ARG A 149 -4.62 4.71 -22.38
N GLY A 150 -5.61 5.57 -22.63
CA GLY A 150 -7.03 5.28 -22.44
C GLY A 150 -7.48 5.24 -20.98
N ALA A 151 -6.69 5.76 -20.03
CA ALA A 151 -7.07 5.77 -18.62
C ALA A 151 -8.14 6.85 -18.33
N ALA A 152 -9.10 6.52 -17.45
CA ALA A 152 -10.14 7.45 -17.00
C ALA A 152 -9.61 8.44 -15.96
N VAL A 153 -8.80 9.41 -16.40
CA VAL A 153 -8.21 10.46 -15.57
C VAL A 153 -8.65 11.83 -16.00
N SER A 154 -8.69 12.78 -15.08
CA SER A 154 -9.05 14.17 -15.34
C SER A 154 -8.10 15.10 -14.58
N LEU A 155 -7.70 16.20 -15.23
CA LEU A 155 -7.12 17.36 -14.54
C LEU A 155 -8.28 18.18 -13.97
N LEU A 156 -8.16 18.57 -12.72
CA LEU A 156 -9.18 19.31 -12.00
C LEU A 156 -8.73 20.75 -11.74
N SER A 157 -9.63 21.69 -11.95
CA SER A 157 -9.49 23.08 -11.53
C SER A 157 -9.53 23.21 -9.99
N ARG A 158 -9.18 24.39 -9.48
CA ARG A 158 -9.30 24.72 -8.06
C ARG A 158 -10.72 24.55 -7.53
N SER A 159 -11.73 24.97 -8.28
CA SER A 159 -13.14 24.85 -7.89
C SER A 159 -13.60 23.41 -7.83
N GLU A 160 -13.21 22.57 -8.79
CA GLU A 160 -13.55 21.15 -8.79
C GLU A 160 -12.88 20.39 -7.62
N VAL A 161 -11.60 20.68 -7.34
CA VAL A 161 -10.93 20.08 -6.18
C VAL A 161 -11.56 20.52 -4.86
N LEU A 162 -11.95 21.81 -4.75
CA LEU A 162 -12.69 22.30 -3.58
C LEU A 162 -14.01 21.54 -3.40
N GLN A 163 -14.78 21.33 -4.46
CA GLN A 163 -16.03 20.57 -4.42
C GLN A 163 -15.82 19.11 -3.99
N LEU A 164 -14.79 18.45 -4.55
CA LEU A 164 -14.53 17.03 -4.29
C LEU A 164 -13.81 16.76 -2.96
N THR A 165 -13.03 17.71 -2.45
CA THR A 165 -12.30 17.52 -1.18
C THR A 165 -12.93 18.23 0.00
N GLY A 166 -13.65 19.33 -0.23
CA GLY A 166 -14.11 20.25 0.82
C GLY A 166 -12.99 21.12 1.40
N SER A 167 -11.83 21.21 0.73
CA SER A 167 -10.66 21.94 1.22
C SER A 167 -10.19 23.00 0.22
N ALA A 168 -10.05 24.23 0.69
CA ALA A 168 -9.64 25.38 -0.14
C ALA A 168 -8.12 25.55 -0.30
N ILE A 169 -7.31 24.68 0.35
CA ILE A 169 -5.84 24.84 0.36
C ILE A 169 -5.16 24.40 -0.94
N TYR A 170 -5.88 23.70 -1.81
CA TYR A 170 -5.35 23.14 -3.05
C TYR A 170 -5.63 24.06 -4.24
N CYS A 171 -4.69 24.13 -5.18
CA CYS A 171 -4.80 24.97 -6.38
C CYS A 171 -5.41 24.25 -7.60
N GLY A 172 -5.59 22.95 -7.53
CA GLY A 172 -6.13 22.07 -8.55
C GLY A 172 -5.76 20.64 -8.22
N GLY A 173 -5.84 19.70 -9.19
CA GLY A 173 -5.49 18.31 -8.92
C GLY A 173 -5.71 17.36 -10.08
N LEU A 174 -5.53 16.08 -9.79
CA LEU A 174 -5.83 14.97 -10.68
C LEU A 174 -6.86 14.04 -10.02
N LEU A 175 -7.86 13.63 -10.77
CA LEU A 175 -8.77 12.54 -10.42
C LEU A 175 -8.49 11.33 -11.32
N ASP A 176 -8.17 10.18 -10.72
CA ASP A 176 -8.10 8.89 -11.40
C ASP A 176 -9.30 8.04 -10.98
N ARG A 177 -10.27 7.87 -11.88
CA ARG A 177 -11.52 7.17 -11.60
C ARG A 177 -11.37 5.66 -11.43
N ARG A 178 -10.22 5.09 -11.80
CA ARG A 178 -9.91 3.67 -11.60
C ARG A 178 -9.71 3.32 -10.13
N GLY A 179 -9.25 4.28 -9.33
CA GLY A 179 -8.96 4.12 -7.91
C GLY A 179 -10.20 4.06 -7.02
N GLY A 180 -9.94 3.94 -5.72
CA GLY A 180 -11.00 3.90 -4.71
C GLY A 180 -10.50 3.59 -3.31
N THR A 181 -11.38 3.09 -2.45
CA THR A 181 -11.09 2.75 -1.06
C THR A 181 -11.62 1.37 -0.68
N VAL A 182 -10.95 0.76 0.30
CA VAL A 182 -11.40 -0.45 1.00
C VAL A 182 -11.14 -0.31 2.50
N GLN A 183 -11.87 -1.01 3.35
CA GLN A 183 -11.42 -1.26 4.72
C GLN A 183 -10.31 -2.32 4.63
N PRO A 184 -9.03 -1.96 4.91
CA PRO A 184 -7.90 -2.77 4.49
C PRO A 184 -7.80 -4.13 5.21
N LEU A 185 -8.14 -4.18 6.50
CA LEU A 185 -8.10 -5.42 7.26
C LEU A 185 -9.25 -6.35 6.86
N ALA A 186 -10.43 -5.81 6.58
CA ALA A 186 -11.57 -6.58 6.07
C ALA A 186 -11.26 -7.18 4.69
N TYR A 187 -10.66 -6.40 3.78
CA TYR A 187 -10.21 -6.91 2.48
C TYR A 187 -9.20 -8.05 2.64
N LEU A 188 -8.22 -7.89 3.51
CA LEU A 188 -7.21 -8.92 3.78
C LEU A 188 -7.82 -10.21 4.34
N ARG A 189 -8.71 -10.08 5.34
CA ARG A 189 -9.40 -11.22 5.96
C ARG A 189 -10.33 -11.92 4.96
N GLY A 190 -10.97 -11.15 4.08
CA GLY A 190 -11.77 -11.69 2.98
C GLY A 190 -10.94 -12.49 1.97
N LEU A 191 -9.73 -12.02 1.63
CA LEU A 191 -8.80 -12.80 0.80
C LEU A 191 -8.38 -14.11 1.50
N ALA A 192 -8.07 -14.07 2.79
CA ALA A 192 -7.73 -15.27 3.55
C ALA A 192 -8.89 -16.28 3.57
N GLN A 193 -10.10 -15.79 3.79
CA GLN A 193 -11.31 -16.62 3.70
C GLN A 193 -11.47 -17.25 2.30
N ALA A 194 -11.21 -16.49 1.24
CA ALA A 194 -11.25 -16.98 -0.14
C ALA A 194 -10.21 -18.09 -0.36
N VAL A 195 -8.98 -17.92 0.12
CA VAL A 195 -7.93 -18.96 0.06
C VAL A 195 -8.40 -20.25 0.73
N LEU A 196 -8.98 -20.16 1.93
CA LEU A 196 -9.46 -21.34 2.67
C LEU A 196 -10.62 -22.02 1.94
N ARG A 197 -11.59 -21.26 1.42
CA ARG A 197 -12.73 -21.81 0.64
C ARG A 197 -12.30 -22.51 -0.64
N THR A 198 -11.17 -22.08 -1.23
CA THR A 198 -10.61 -22.67 -2.46
C THR A 198 -9.69 -23.85 -2.18
N GLY A 199 -9.56 -24.29 -0.90
CA GLY A 199 -8.77 -25.45 -0.49
C GLY A 199 -7.32 -25.14 -0.12
N GLY A 200 -6.91 -23.88 -0.10
CA GLY A 200 -5.62 -23.46 0.45
C GLY A 200 -5.58 -23.60 1.96
N ARG A 201 -4.40 -23.77 2.53
CA ARG A 201 -4.18 -23.88 3.99
C ARG A 201 -3.40 -22.66 4.47
N ILE A 202 -3.81 -22.09 5.60
CA ILE A 202 -3.14 -20.94 6.24
C ILE A 202 -2.81 -21.32 7.68
N HIS A 203 -1.57 -21.08 8.07
CA HIS A 203 -1.09 -21.30 9.43
C HIS A 203 -0.56 -19.96 9.98
N THR A 204 -1.25 -19.43 10.99
CA THR A 204 -0.83 -18.26 11.78
C THR A 204 0.11 -18.68 12.90
N HIS A 205 0.77 -17.73 13.57
CA HIS A 205 1.76 -18.00 14.63
C HIS A 205 2.83 -19.02 14.21
N SER A 206 3.18 -18.99 12.93
CA SER A 206 4.10 -19.93 12.29
C SER A 206 5.21 -19.17 11.55
N PRO A 207 6.05 -18.41 12.28
CA PRO A 207 7.15 -17.67 11.66
C PRO A 207 8.08 -18.64 10.93
N ALA A 208 8.44 -18.30 9.69
CA ALA A 208 9.45 -19.01 8.94
C ALA A 208 10.82 -18.71 9.55
N LEU A 209 11.43 -19.69 10.20
CA LEU A 209 12.72 -19.55 10.89
C LEU A 209 13.91 -19.85 9.98
N ARG A 210 13.70 -20.75 9.02
CA ARG A 210 14.74 -21.18 8.07
C ARG A 210 14.10 -21.56 6.75
N LEU A 211 14.76 -21.15 5.68
CA LEU A 211 14.45 -21.57 4.31
C LEU A 211 15.68 -22.27 3.74
N ALA A 212 15.52 -23.51 3.28
CA ALA A 212 16.63 -24.28 2.74
C ALA A 212 16.15 -25.17 1.59
N ARG A 213 17.01 -25.40 0.60
CA ARG A 213 16.75 -26.37 -0.47
C ARG A 213 17.23 -27.74 -0.05
N ARG A 214 16.34 -28.72 -0.09
CA ARG A 214 16.63 -30.13 0.27
C ARG A 214 16.05 -31.07 -0.79
N THR A 215 16.85 -32.00 -1.30
CA THR A 215 16.38 -33.07 -2.23
C THR A 215 15.43 -32.58 -3.34
N GLY A 216 15.76 -31.46 -4.00
CA GLY A 216 14.98 -30.94 -5.13
C GLY A 216 13.79 -30.04 -4.78
N ALA A 217 13.44 -29.92 -3.49
CA ALA A 217 12.37 -29.06 -2.98
C ALA A 217 12.90 -28.02 -1.97
N TRP A 218 12.16 -26.98 -1.73
CA TRP A 218 12.39 -26.02 -0.66
C TRP A 218 11.73 -26.53 0.63
N SER A 219 12.37 -26.31 1.78
CA SER A 219 11.83 -26.58 3.12
C SER A 219 11.78 -25.26 3.91
N ILE A 220 10.62 -24.96 4.47
CA ILE A 220 10.39 -23.86 5.41
C ILE A 220 10.24 -24.48 6.79
N ASP A 221 11.16 -24.17 7.69
CA ASP A 221 11.09 -24.63 9.10
C ASP A 221 10.39 -23.54 9.95
N THR A 222 9.43 -23.95 10.77
CA THR A 222 8.71 -23.13 11.75
C THR A 222 8.91 -23.70 13.18
N PRO A 223 8.50 -23.01 14.27
CA PRO A 223 8.72 -23.50 15.62
C PRO A 223 8.17 -24.91 15.93
N GLN A 224 7.04 -25.29 15.29
CA GLN A 224 6.34 -26.53 15.62
C GLN A 224 6.19 -27.48 14.43
N GLY A 225 6.68 -27.07 13.25
CA GLY A 225 6.53 -27.88 12.04
C GLY A 225 7.36 -27.39 10.87
N SER A 226 7.15 -28.01 9.72
CA SER A 226 7.82 -27.60 8.47
C SER A 226 6.91 -27.80 7.26
N VAL A 227 7.16 -27.02 6.19
CA VAL A 227 6.51 -27.19 4.88
C VAL A 227 7.57 -27.47 3.85
N SER A 228 7.38 -28.52 3.05
CA SER A 228 8.21 -28.82 1.86
C SER A 228 7.41 -28.59 0.59
N ALA A 229 7.96 -27.79 -0.33
CA ALA A 229 7.32 -27.50 -1.61
C ALA A 229 8.36 -27.29 -2.73
N PRO A 230 8.08 -27.67 -3.98
CA PRO A 230 8.96 -27.37 -5.13
C PRO A 230 9.03 -25.86 -5.43
N VAL A 231 8.00 -25.09 -5.06
CA VAL A 231 7.95 -23.64 -5.24
C VAL A 231 7.65 -22.94 -3.90
N VAL A 232 8.45 -21.92 -3.60
CA VAL A 232 8.23 -21.03 -2.44
C VAL A 232 8.11 -19.58 -2.90
N ILE A 233 7.14 -18.88 -2.35
CA ILE A 233 6.92 -17.45 -2.57
C ILE A 233 7.19 -16.69 -1.26
N ILE A 234 8.17 -15.79 -1.27
CA ILE A 234 8.44 -14.87 -0.16
C ILE A 234 7.60 -13.60 -0.38
N ALA A 235 6.64 -13.35 0.52
CA ALA A 235 5.67 -12.25 0.44
C ALA A 235 5.70 -11.37 1.71
N THR A 236 6.88 -11.19 2.29
CA THR A 236 7.09 -10.52 3.59
C THR A 236 7.34 -9.00 3.48
N ASP A 237 7.64 -8.48 2.28
CA ASP A 237 7.85 -7.04 1.99
C ASP A 237 8.72 -6.35 3.05
N ALA A 238 8.27 -5.24 3.65
CA ALA A 238 8.98 -4.47 4.66
C ALA A 238 9.35 -5.26 5.94
N TYR A 239 8.79 -6.45 6.12
CA TYR A 239 9.03 -7.34 7.26
C TYR A 239 9.88 -8.56 6.89
N THR A 240 10.54 -8.51 5.74
CA THR A 240 11.59 -9.49 5.39
C THR A 240 12.76 -9.33 6.35
N ASP A 241 12.99 -10.36 7.13
CA ASP A 241 14.02 -10.43 8.17
C ASP A 241 15.16 -11.38 7.77
N SER A 242 15.64 -12.19 8.69
CA SER A 242 16.71 -13.16 8.48
C SER A 242 16.36 -14.29 7.50
N ILE A 243 15.09 -14.45 7.09
CA ILE A 243 14.68 -15.49 6.15
C ILE A 243 15.32 -15.30 4.76
N SER A 244 15.60 -14.04 4.39
CA SER A 244 16.37 -13.68 3.20
C SER A 244 17.06 -12.32 3.38
N GLU A 245 18.29 -12.36 3.87
CA GLU A 245 19.11 -11.16 4.07
C GLU A 245 19.33 -10.39 2.76
N GLU A 246 19.50 -11.08 1.64
CA GLU A 246 19.70 -10.45 0.33
C GLU A 246 18.46 -9.63 -0.08
N LEU A 247 17.26 -10.20 0.01
CA LEU A 247 16.01 -9.50 -0.29
C LEU A 247 15.76 -8.35 0.70
N ARG A 248 16.02 -8.56 2.00
CA ARG A 248 15.90 -7.51 3.02
C ARG A 248 16.70 -6.26 2.66
N ARG A 249 17.88 -6.45 2.07
CA ARG A 249 18.79 -5.36 1.68
C ARG A 249 18.42 -4.64 0.39
N THR A 250 17.41 -5.10 -0.36
CA THR A 250 16.96 -4.41 -1.59
C THR A 250 16.02 -3.23 -1.31
N MET A 251 15.58 -3.04 -0.07
CA MET A 251 14.58 -2.03 0.30
C MET A 251 14.91 -1.38 1.64
N VAL A 252 14.32 -0.22 1.88
CA VAL A 252 14.41 0.53 3.14
C VAL A 252 13.02 0.60 3.76
N PRO A 253 12.79 -0.01 4.94
CA PRO A 253 11.52 0.12 5.65
C PRO A 253 11.38 1.52 6.24
N VAL A 254 10.28 2.21 5.93
CA VAL A 254 9.97 3.57 6.39
C VAL A 254 8.66 3.55 7.16
N PRO A 255 8.61 4.07 8.40
CA PRO A 255 7.38 4.18 9.16
C PRO A 255 6.36 5.12 8.53
N SER A 256 5.10 4.73 8.55
CA SER A 256 3.94 5.55 8.20
C SER A 256 2.91 5.45 9.31
N PHE A 257 2.44 6.59 9.82
CA PHE A 257 1.46 6.66 10.90
C PHE A 257 0.16 7.27 10.41
N GLN A 258 -0.91 6.91 11.08
CA GLN A 258 -2.26 7.36 10.78
C GLN A 258 -3.00 7.73 12.06
N VAL A 259 -3.93 8.66 11.94
CA VAL A 259 -4.92 9.01 12.96
C VAL A 259 -6.31 8.84 12.39
N ALA A 260 -7.28 8.57 13.25
CA ALA A 260 -8.70 8.68 12.92
C ALA A 260 -9.40 9.58 13.92
N THR A 261 -10.25 10.47 13.42
CA THR A 261 -11.10 11.32 14.27
C THR A 261 -12.22 10.50 14.91
N ALA A 262 -12.91 11.07 15.89
CA ALA A 262 -14.28 10.67 16.21
C ALA A 262 -15.17 10.80 14.97
N PRO A 263 -16.34 10.13 14.93
CA PRO A 263 -17.31 10.34 13.85
C PRO A 263 -17.64 11.82 13.66
N ILE A 264 -17.51 12.31 12.44
CA ILE A 264 -17.78 13.71 12.10
C ILE A 264 -19.29 13.90 11.99
N PRO A 265 -19.88 14.97 12.56
CA PRO A 265 -21.29 15.30 12.40
C PRO A 265 -21.71 15.33 10.91
N ALA A 266 -22.90 14.85 10.59
CA ALA A 266 -23.35 14.65 9.21
C ALA A 266 -23.27 15.91 8.35
N GLU A 267 -23.57 17.07 8.91
CA GLU A 267 -23.54 18.39 8.26
C GLU A 267 -22.12 18.75 7.81
N LEU A 268 -21.11 18.58 8.66
CA LEU A 268 -19.71 18.79 8.30
C LEU A 268 -19.19 17.71 7.35
N ARG A 269 -19.58 16.47 7.59
CA ARG A 269 -19.14 15.31 6.78
C ARG A 269 -19.60 15.42 5.33
N SER A 270 -20.78 15.96 5.07
CA SER A 270 -21.31 16.14 3.71
C SER A 270 -20.44 17.03 2.82
N THR A 271 -19.58 17.86 3.41
CA THR A 271 -18.64 18.74 2.68
C THR A 271 -17.23 18.15 2.53
N ILE A 272 -16.93 17.01 3.17
CA ILE A 272 -15.60 16.41 3.19
C ILE A 272 -15.62 15.13 2.35
N LEU A 273 -14.90 15.13 1.22
CA LEU A 273 -14.87 13.98 0.31
C LEU A 273 -16.27 13.40 0.05
N PRO A 274 -17.25 14.20 -0.41
CA PRO A 274 -18.67 13.83 -0.41
C PRO A 274 -18.97 12.58 -1.24
N GLU A 275 -18.18 12.30 -2.26
CA GLU A 275 -18.32 11.10 -3.09
C GLU A 275 -17.55 9.89 -2.54
N GLY A 276 -16.75 10.07 -1.47
CA GLY A 276 -15.99 8.99 -0.82
C GLY A 276 -14.69 8.60 -1.51
N GLN A 277 -14.06 9.53 -2.23
CA GLN A 277 -12.76 9.31 -2.84
C GLN A 277 -11.67 9.08 -1.80
N ALA A 278 -10.59 8.41 -2.23
CA ALA A 278 -9.30 8.48 -1.55
C ALA A 278 -8.54 9.73 -2.02
N ALA A 279 -7.81 10.39 -1.14
CA ALA A 279 -6.97 11.53 -1.50
C ALA A 279 -5.53 11.37 -1.01
N SER A 280 -4.56 11.81 -1.83
CA SER A 280 -3.14 11.89 -1.46
C SER A 280 -2.57 13.16 -2.07
N ASP A 281 -2.16 14.13 -1.23
CA ASP A 281 -1.66 15.42 -1.73
C ASP A 281 -0.24 15.36 -2.32
N THR A 282 0.23 16.48 -2.83
CA THR A 282 1.52 16.58 -3.52
C THR A 282 2.65 17.14 -2.65
N TRP A 283 2.51 17.21 -1.32
CA TRP A 283 3.66 17.50 -0.46
C TRP A 283 4.73 16.44 -0.60
N HIS A 284 6.00 16.77 -0.40
CA HIS A 284 7.08 15.78 -0.39
C HIS A 284 6.85 14.70 0.67
N LEU A 285 6.42 15.12 1.87
CA LEU A 285 5.87 14.24 2.88
C LEU A 285 4.35 14.21 2.75
N LEU A 286 3.89 13.56 1.67
CA LEU A 286 2.48 13.52 1.30
C LEU A 286 1.58 13.14 2.48
N ARG A 287 0.43 13.77 2.53
CA ARG A 287 -0.67 13.40 3.40
C ARG A 287 -1.69 12.63 2.58
N TYR A 288 -2.11 11.50 3.10
CA TYR A 288 -3.16 10.71 2.48
C TYR A 288 -4.36 10.62 3.44
N PHE A 289 -5.55 10.79 2.90
CA PHE A 289 -6.75 10.86 3.73
C PHE A 289 -7.99 10.34 3.01
N ARG A 290 -8.97 9.90 3.80
CA ARG A 290 -10.27 9.42 3.35
C ARG A 290 -11.27 9.43 4.52
N LEU A 291 -12.55 9.26 4.22
CA LEU A 291 -13.55 8.90 5.23
C LEU A 291 -13.67 7.37 5.34
N ASP A 292 -13.90 6.85 6.57
CA ASP A 292 -14.36 5.49 6.78
C ASP A 292 -15.90 5.39 6.67
N ALA A 293 -16.46 4.18 6.72
CA ALA A 293 -17.92 4.00 6.70
C ALA A 293 -18.61 4.59 7.94
N GLY A 294 -17.91 4.69 9.07
CA GLY A 294 -18.39 5.33 10.29
C GLY A 294 -18.36 6.87 10.27
N GLY A 295 -17.93 7.46 9.15
CA GLY A 295 -17.84 8.92 9.01
C GLY A 295 -16.67 9.56 9.76
N ARG A 296 -15.61 8.82 10.02
CA ARG A 296 -14.37 9.33 10.61
C ARG A 296 -13.41 9.77 9.50
N LEU A 297 -12.70 10.88 9.70
CA LEU A 297 -11.58 11.21 8.84
C LEU A 297 -10.36 10.39 9.29
N VAL A 298 -9.86 9.57 8.37
CA VAL A 298 -8.57 8.89 8.50
C VAL A 298 -7.54 9.68 7.73
N LEU A 299 -6.48 10.13 8.39
CA LEU A 299 -5.36 10.83 7.77
C LEU A 299 -4.06 10.17 8.17
N GLY A 300 -3.17 9.98 7.21
CA GLY A 300 -1.83 9.46 7.45
C GLY A 300 -0.75 10.21 6.68
N SER A 301 0.47 10.02 7.15
CA SER A 301 1.68 10.52 6.52
C SER A 301 2.88 9.68 6.95
N ARG A 302 4.07 10.01 6.43
CA ARG A 302 5.31 9.42 6.95
C ARG A 302 5.56 9.88 8.38
N GLY A 303 5.85 8.92 9.25
CA GLY A 303 6.11 9.17 10.67
C GLY A 303 7.57 9.41 11.02
N THR A 304 7.83 9.56 12.31
CA THR A 304 9.19 9.48 12.86
C THR A 304 9.66 8.02 12.85
N PHE A 305 10.99 7.80 12.78
CA PHE A 305 11.58 6.46 12.86
C PHE A 305 11.56 5.88 14.30
N SER A 306 10.42 6.01 14.97
CA SER A 306 10.16 5.35 16.24
C SER A 306 9.36 4.07 15.97
N GLN A 307 9.64 3.00 16.70
CA GLN A 307 8.86 1.76 16.62
C GLN A 307 7.46 1.92 17.21
N SER A 308 7.28 2.90 18.09
CA SER A 308 6.00 3.22 18.69
C SER A 308 5.58 4.64 18.31
N PRO A 309 4.26 4.91 18.13
CA PRO A 309 3.74 6.25 17.92
C PRO A 309 4.16 7.18 19.05
N GLN A 310 4.68 8.37 18.68
CA GLN A 310 5.09 9.39 19.64
C GLN A 310 4.07 10.51 19.69
N LEU A 311 3.97 11.22 20.82
CA LEU A 311 3.07 12.35 20.95
C LEU A 311 3.27 13.42 19.86
N ARG A 312 4.51 13.64 19.43
CA ARG A 312 4.85 14.56 18.32
C ARG A 312 4.30 14.12 16.98
N ASP A 313 4.12 12.80 16.74
CA ASP A 313 3.50 12.28 15.50
C ASP A 313 2.00 12.59 15.51
N VAL A 314 1.34 12.43 16.65
CA VAL A 314 -0.06 12.81 16.83
C VAL A 314 -0.25 14.31 16.61
N GLN A 315 0.62 15.15 17.19
CA GLN A 315 0.58 16.61 17.02
C GLN A 315 0.73 17.01 15.55
N TYR A 316 1.65 16.38 14.80
CA TYR A 316 1.79 16.64 13.37
C TYR A 316 0.50 16.35 12.62
N HIS A 317 -0.12 15.18 12.85
CA HIS A 317 -1.37 14.81 12.20
C HIS A 317 -2.52 15.74 12.60
N TYR A 318 -2.57 16.15 13.87
CA TYR A 318 -3.53 17.14 14.36
C TYR A 318 -3.43 18.45 13.57
N HIS A 319 -2.23 19.00 13.44
CA HIS A 319 -2.01 20.20 12.62
C HIS A 319 -2.37 20.00 11.15
N ALA A 320 -2.00 18.85 10.57
CA ALA A 320 -2.30 18.53 9.18
C ALA A 320 -3.81 18.45 8.91
N VAL A 321 -4.59 17.84 9.82
CA VAL A 321 -6.06 17.79 9.72
C VAL A 321 -6.66 19.19 9.76
N HIS A 322 -6.23 20.05 10.69
CA HIS A 322 -6.78 21.39 10.81
C HIS A 322 -6.29 22.38 9.76
N GLU A 323 -5.17 22.08 9.09
CA GLU A 323 -4.74 22.81 7.91
C GLU A 323 -5.63 22.48 6.70
N ILE A 324 -5.95 21.19 6.50
CA ILE A 324 -6.81 20.73 5.40
C ILE A 324 -8.27 21.08 5.68
N TYR A 325 -8.73 20.87 6.91
CA TYR A 325 -10.12 20.98 7.34
C TYR A 325 -10.23 21.81 8.64
N PRO A 326 -10.14 23.15 8.59
CA PRO A 326 -10.25 24.01 9.76
C PRO A 326 -11.56 23.83 10.54
N GLN A 327 -12.63 23.45 9.85
CA GLN A 327 -13.96 23.18 10.42
C GLN A 327 -14.00 21.97 11.37
N LEU A 328 -12.95 21.12 11.36
CA LEU A 328 -12.84 19.97 12.28
C LEU A 328 -12.18 20.33 13.62
N LYS A 329 -11.91 21.62 13.91
CA LYS A 329 -11.44 22.04 15.22
C LYS A 329 -12.44 21.60 16.27
N GLY A 330 -11.93 20.95 17.33
CA GLY A 330 -12.76 20.41 18.42
C GLY A 330 -13.22 18.97 18.24
N ILE A 331 -13.10 18.39 17.04
CA ILE A 331 -13.32 16.95 16.84
C ILE A 331 -12.08 16.20 17.36
N PRO A 332 -12.22 15.31 18.37
CA PRO A 332 -11.07 14.61 18.94
C PRO A 332 -10.58 13.50 18.00
N PHE A 333 -9.31 13.11 18.14
CA PHE A 333 -8.80 11.85 17.57
C PHE A 333 -9.11 10.70 18.54
N GLU A 334 -9.57 9.58 17.98
CA GLU A 334 -9.86 8.37 18.76
C GLU A 334 -8.78 7.29 18.58
N TYR A 335 -8.14 7.23 17.41
CA TYR A 335 -7.20 6.17 17.07
C TYR A 335 -5.91 6.73 16.49
N HIS A 336 -4.79 6.08 16.85
CA HIS A 336 -3.47 6.33 16.29
C HIS A 336 -2.70 5.02 16.13
N TRP A 337 -2.24 4.73 14.92
CA TRP A 337 -1.51 3.51 14.60
C TRP A 337 -0.52 3.75 13.47
N GLY A 338 0.31 2.75 13.18
CA GLY A 338 1.26 2.83 12.08
C GLY A 338 1.74 1.46 11.64
N GLY A 339 2.46 1.44 10.54
CA GLY A 339 3.11 0.29 9.96
C GLY A 339 4.32 0.70 9.12
N LEU A 340 4.99 -0.28 8.55
CA LEU A 340 6.15 -0.07 7.69
C LEU A 340 5.75 -0.06 6.22
N VAL A 341 6.41 0.79 5.44
CA VAL A 341 6.34 0.84 3.98
C VAL A 341 7.72 0.52 3.43
N ALA A 342 7.84 -0.51 2.60
CA ALA A 342 9.08 -0.81 1.89
C ALA A 342 9.31 0.20 0.76
N MET A 343 10.45 0.86 0.79
CA MET A 343 10.90 1.81 -0.23
C MET A 343 12.07 1.21 -0.99
N THR A 344 11.95 1.12 -2.31
CA THR A 344 13.04 0.75 -3.22
C THR A 344 13.74 1.99 -3.75
N GLN A 345 14.97 1.83 -4.21
CA GLN A 345 15.79 2.95 -4.70
C GLN A 345 15.19 3.58 -5.97
N ASP A 346 14.68 2.78 -6.87
CA ASP A 346 14.07 3.19 -8.14
C ASP A 346 12.57 3.51 -8.05
N GLN A 347 12.00 3.38 -6.84
CA GLN A 347 10.57 3.58 -6.57
C GLN A 347 9.64 2.60 -7.33
N LEU A 348 10.17 1.45 -7.76
CA LEU A 348 9.41 0.39 -8.41
C LEU A 348 9.19 -0.80 -7.48
N PRO A 349 8.07 -1.50 -7.61
CA PRO A 349 7.93 -2.83 -7.01
C PRO A 349 8.78 -3.83 -7.80
N HIS A 350 9.28 -4.85 -7.12
CA HIS A 350 10.15 -5.87 -7.71
C HIS A 350 9.55 -7.26 -7.58
N LEU A 351 9.59 -8.02 -8.68
CA LEU A 351 9.45 -9.45 -8.72
C LEU A 351 10.85 -10.05 -8.87
N HIS A 352 11.24 -10.88 -7.93
CA HIS A 352 12.54 -11.55 -7.94
C HIS A 352 12.38 -13.08 -8.08
N GLU A 353 13.35 -13.71 -8.70
CA GLU A 353 13.54 -15.15 -8.74
C GLU A 353 14.99 -15.47 -8.29
N PRO A 354 15.27 -15.42 -6.97
CA PRO A 354 16.63 -15.58 -6.44
C PRO A 354 17.24 -16.94 -6.75
N ALA A 355 16.41 -17.97 -6.87
CA ALA A 355 16.85 -19.31 -7.23
C ALA A 355 15.69 -20.09 -7.89
N PRO A 356 15.95 -21.19 -8.61
CA PRO A 356 14.91 -22.01 -9.22
C PRO A 356 13.85 -22.45 -8.20
N GLY A 357 12.58 -22.10 -8.44
CA GLY A 357 11.46 -22.38 -7.57
C GLY A 357 11.38 -21.48 -6.33
N LEU A 358 12.19 -20.44 -6.21
CA LEU A 358 12.09 -19.42 -5.18
C LEU A 358 11.73 -18.06 -5.79
N LEU A 359 10.57 -17.54 -5.44
CA LEU A 359 10.03 -16.29 -5.96
C LEU A 359 9.84 -15.30 -4.83
N ALA A 360 9.93 -14.00 -5.11
CA ALA A 360 9.63 -12.96 -4.14
C ALA A 360 8.99 -11.74 -4.78
N GLY A 361 8.10 -11.05 -4.04
CA GLY A 361 7.50 -9.78 -4.44
C GLY A 361 7.53 -8.77 -3.31
N LEU A 362 8.08 -7.57 -3.57
CA LEU A 362 8.31 -6.56 -2.56
C LEU A 362 8.43 -5.13 -3.13
N GLY A 363 8.49 -4.12 -2.24
CA GLY A 363 8.85 -2.75 -2.60
C GLY A 363 7.73 -1.94 -3.21
N TYR A 364 6.54 -1.93 -2.63
CA TYR A 364 5.35 -1.27 -3.21
C TYR A 364 5.33 0.25 -3.07
N ASN A 365 6.28 0.87 -2.37
CA ASN A 365 6.48 2.32 -2.29
C ASN A 365 5.23 3.13 -1.88
N GLY A 366 4.35 2.53 -1.03
CA GLY A 366 3.12 3.15 -0.54
C GLY A 366 1.89 2.95 -1.44
N ARG A 367 1.96 2.13 -2.50
CA ARG A 367 0.82 1.73 -3.36
C ARG A 367 0.41 0.26 -3.17
N GLY A 368 0.63 -0.28 -1.96
CA GLY A 368 0.57 -1.70 -1.67
C GLY A 368 -0.80 -2.35 -1.85
N VAL A 369 -1.94 -1.68 -1.67
CA VAL A 369 -3.25 -2.35 -1.79
C VAL A 369 -3.44 -2.95 -3.19
N ALA A 370 -3.30 -2.16 -4.24
CA ALA A 370 -3.42 -2.64 -5.62
C ALA A 370 -2.19 -3.43 -6.05
N MET A 371 -0.99 -2.88 -5.82
CA MET A 371 0.23 -3.48 -6.35
C MET A 371 0.64 -4.81 -5.71
N ALA A 372 0.41 -4.98 -4.40
CA ALA A 372 0.67 -6.25 -3.75
C ALA A 372 -0.32 -7.33 -4.21
N THR A 373 -1.59 -6.95 -4.44
CA THR A 373 -2.60 -7.86 -5.03
C THR A 373 -2.18 -8.29 -6.45
N VAL A 374 -1.74 -7.35 -7.30
CA VAL A 374 -1.22 -7.64 -8.65
C VAL A 374 0.02 -8.53 -8.57
N MET A 375 0.97 -8.19 -7.69
CA MET A 375 2.20 -8.96 -7.52
C MET A 375 1.91 -10.41 -7.12
N GLY A 376 0.95 -10.65 -6.23
CA GLY A 376 0.52 -11.98 -5.86
C GLY A 376 0.06 -12.80 -7.07
N ARG A 377 -0.78 -12.21 -7.95
CA ARG A 377 -1.19 -12.85 -9.20
C ARG A 377 -0.01 -13.12 -10.14
N LEU A 378 0.93 -12.20 -10.27
CA LEU A 378 2.12 -12.39 -11.11
C LEU A 378 3.01 -13.52 -10.61
N LEU A 379 3.23 -13.59 -9.29
CA LEU A 379 3.99 -14.65 -8.63
C LEU A 379 3.31 -16.01 -8.81
N ALA A 380 1.98 -16.07 -8.67
CA ALA A 380 1.23 -17.29 -8.93
C ALA A 380 1.35 -17.74 -10.38
N ARG A 381 1.20 -16.83 -11.35
CA ARG A 381 1.40 -17.14 -12.77
C ARG A 381 2.82 -17.66 -13.05
N ARG A 382 3.84 -17.03 -12.45
CA ARG A 382 5.24 -17.48 -12.58
C ARG A 382 5.45 -18.86 -11.96
N ALA A 383 4.88 -19.12 -10.78
CA ALA A 383 4.89 -20.41 -10.11
C ALA A 383 4.19 -21.51 -10.91
N LEU A 384 3.18 -21.17 -11.71
CA LEU A 384 2.49 -22.07 -12.63
C LEU A 384 3.22 -22.28 -13.95
N GLY A 385 4.40 -21.67 -14.16
CA GLY A 385 5.24 -21.86 -15.31
C GLY A 385 5.13 -20.80 -16.42
N ALA A 386 4.38 -19.72 -16.21
CA ALA A 386 4.31 -18.64 -17.19
C ALA A 386 5.70 -18.07 -17.47
N GLN A 387 5.99 -17.82 -18.76
CA GLN A 387 7.25 -17.21 -19.15
C GLN A 387 7.31 -15.73 -18.71
N VAL A 388 8.50 -15.22 -18.43
CA VAL A 388 8.70 -13.83 -18.01
C VAL A 388 8.08 -12.85 -19.01
N ALA A 389 8.24 -13.13 -20.31
CA ALA A 389 7.63 -12.34 -21.37
C ALA A 389 6.11 -12.24 -21.29
N GLU A 390 5.42 -13.20 -20.70
CA GLU A 390 3.95 -13.24 -20.58
C GLU A 390 3.43 -12.47 -19.36
N LEU A 391 4.28 -12.22 -18.35
CA LEU A 391 3.86 -11.61 -17.10
C LEU A 391 3.41 -10.15 -17.27
N GLY A 392 3.97 -9.42 -18.25
CA GLY A 392 3.77 -7.98 -18.37
C GLY A 392 4.45 -7.20 -17.24
N PHE A 393 5.42 -7.82 -16.58
CA PHE A 393 6.18 -7.30 -15.48
C PHE A 393 7.59 -7.90 -15.49
N PRO A 394 8.67 -7.11 -15.32
CA PRO A 394 10.02 -7.62 -15.36
C PRO A 394 10.35 -8.46 -14.12
N VAL A 395 11.18 -9.47 -14.28
CA VAL A 395 11.88 -10.13 -13.19
C VAL A 395 13.18 -9.37 -12.95
N SER A 396 13.33 -8.82 -11.75
CA SER A 396 14.48 -7.99 -11.39
C SER A 396 15.56 -8.82 -10.69
N PRO A 397 16.86 -8.57 -10.93
CA PRO A 397 17.91 -9.13 -10.10
C PRO A 397 17.81 -8.64 -8.65
N VAL A 398 18.31 -9.43 -7.71
CA VAL A 398 18.42 -9.03 -6.31
C VAL A 398 19.63 -8.12 -6.15
N VAL A 399 19.42 -6.81 -6.08
CA VAL A 399 20.49 -5.81 -5.95
C VAL A 399 20.33 -5.08 -4.63
N PRO A 400 21.21 -5.30 -3.65
CA PRO A 400 21.18 -4.60 -2.37
C PRO A 400 21.34 -3.09 -2.51
N VAL A 401 20.61 -2.32 -1.72
CA VAL A 401 20.80 -0.87 -1.60
C VAL A 401 22.23 -0.60 -1.11
N PRO A 402 23.01 0.25 -1.79
CA PRO A 402 24.34 0.62 -1.34
C PRO A 402 24.32 1.15 0.09
N PHE A 403 25.29 0.73 0.90
CA PHE A 403 25.39 1.13 2.31
C PHE A 403 24.11 0.88 3.13
N HIS A 404 23.38 -0.20 2.85
CA HIS A 404 22.09 -0.51 3.49
C HIS A 404 22.12 -0.41 5.02
N ALA A 405 23.23 -0.73 5.69
CA ALA A 405 23.38 -0.58 7.14
C ALA A 405 23.16 0.87 7.63
N LEU A 406 23.45 1.87 6.77
CA LEU A 406 23.24 3.29 7.05
C LEU A 406 21.91 3.82 6.51
N SER A 407 21.13 3.01 5.81
CA SER A 407 19.88 3.44 5.14
C SER A 407 18.87 4.06 6.10
N GLY A 408 18.77 3.57 7.34
CA GLY A 408 17.93 4.16 8.37
C GLY A 408 18.32 5.57 8.77
N ILE A 409 19.63 5.87 8.81
CA ILE A 409 20.15 7.21 9.09
C ILE A 409 19.87 8.12 7.89
N GLY A 410 20.18 7.66 6.68
CA GLY A 410 19.92 8.40 5.44
C GLY A 410 18.42 8.72 5.26
N ALA A 411 17.56 7.77 5.52
CA ALA A 411 16.11 7.99 5.45
C ALA A 411 15.60 9.00 6.49
N ARG A 412 16.15 8.97 7.73
CA ARG A 412 15.86 10.01 8.75
C ARG A 412 16.29 11.40 8.31
N ALA A 413 17.50 11.54 7.80
CA ALA A 413 18.03 12.81 7.30
C ALA A 413 17.17 13.34 6.14
N THR A 414 16.81 12.47 5.18
CA THR A 414 15.94 12.82 4.05
C THR A 414 14.57 13.30 4.53
N ILE A 415 13.93 12.62 5.48
CA ILE A 415 12.62 13.05 6.00
C ILE A 415 12.72 14.41 6.70
N GLN A 416 13.78 14.68 7.48
CA GLN A 416 13.95 15.98 8.12
C GLN A 416 14.19 17.09 7.08
N TYR A 417 15.00 16.84 6.07
CA TYR A 417 15.21 17.76 4.96
C TYR A 417 13.88 18.06 4.23
N LEU A 418 13.10 17.05 3.87
CA LEU A 418 11.81 17.23 3.20
C LEU A 418 10.80 17.98 4.09
N ARG A 419 10.80 17.77 5.41
CA ARG A 419 9.99 18.57 6.36
C ARG A 419 10.37 20.05 6.32
N PHE A 420 11.67 20.34 6.27
CA PHE A 420 12.16 21.70 6.15
C PHE A 420 11.75 22.35 4.84
N VAL A 421 11.90 21.66 3.72
CA VAL A 421 11.49 22.14 2.39
C VAL A 421 9.97 22.41 2.33
N ASP A 422 9.16 21.46 2.81
CA ASP A 422 7.69 21.63 2.88
C ASP A 422 7.32 22.81 3.81
N GLY A 423 8.07 23.00 4.91
CA GLY A 423 7.89 24.14 5.84
C GLY A 423 8.14 25.48 5.16
N LEU A 424 9.22 25.61 4.40
CA LEU A 424 9.56 26.84 3.64
C LEU A 424 8.48 27.14 2.58
N ALA A 425 8.02 26.12 1.86
CA ALA A 425 6.98 26.28 0.85
C ALA A 425 5.66 26.79 1.44
N ARG A 426 5.30 26.33 2.65
CA ARG A 426 4.11 26.82 3.39
C ARG A 426 4.22 28.31 3.77
N VAL A 427 5.38 28.74 4.24
CA VAL A 427 5.63 30.15 4.59
C VAL A 427 5.58 31.03 3.34
N GLY A 428 6.26 30.64 2.27
CA GLY A 428 6.24 31.36 0.98
C GLY A 428 4.85 31.46 0.35
N GLY A 429 4.03 30.43 0.44
CA GLY A 429 2.63 30.42 -0.02
C GLY A 429 1.75 31.38 0.79
N ARG A 430 1.92 31.46 2.11
CA ARG A 430 1.19 32.41 2.97
C ARG A 430 1.56 33.85 2.69
N LEU A 431 2.82 34.16 2.42
CA LEU A 431 3.29 35.49 2.07
C LEU A 431 2.69 35.97 0.72
N ARG A 432 2.56 35.09 -0.27
CA ARG A 432 1.93 35.42 -1.56
C ARG A 432 0.41 35.64 -1.44
N ALA A 433 -0.27 34.92 -0.56
CA ALA A 433 -1.71 35.08 -0.33
C ALA A 433 -2.09 36.40 0.36
N HIS A 434 -1.14 37.09 1.00
CA HIS A 434 -1.33 38.36 1.72
C HIS A 434 -0.90 39.59 0.93
N VAL A 435 -0.44 39.45 -0.33
CA VAL A 435 -0.19 40.57 -1.23
C VAL A 435 -1.46 40.88 -1.98
N PRO A 436 -2.18 41.96 -1.68
CA PRO A 436 -3.37 42.36 -2.45
C PRO A 436 -2.93 42.69 -3.88
N PHE A 437 -3.59 42.07 -4.85
CA PHE A 437 -3.48 42.47 -6.25
C PHE A 437 -3.86 43.95 -6.33
N ARG A 438 -2.87 44.82 -6.48
CA ARG A 438 -3.12 46.19 -6.93
C ARG A 438 -3.35 46.10 -8.44
N ALA A 439 -4.61 46.47 -8.83
CA ALA A 439 -5.04 46.68 -10.20
C ALA A 439 -4.24 47.77 -10.89
#